data_afb0ae4c8573d320c81bfee759249c68
#
_entry.id   afb0ae4c8573d320c81bfee759249c68
#
_cell.length_a   1.000
_cell.length_b   1.000
_cell.length_c   1.000
_cell.angle_alpha   90.00
_cell.angle_beta   90.00
_cell.angle_gamma   90.00
#
_symmetry.space_group_name_H-M   'P 1'
#
loop_
_entity.id
_entity.type
_entity.pdbx_description
1 polymer ?
#
loop_
_entity_poly.entity_id
_entity_poly.type
_entity_poly.pdbx_seq_one_letter_code
_entity_poly.pdbx_strand_id
1 'polypeptide(L)'
;LLILRGVDRTGFLHRLSTNHLEDLQAGCFSNTVFTDSNARIIDMGIVGNMQDMTFFIGHGNNKERLWNHLTSRKLLDDVQITDSTELNDFYLLSSPIAGDIIGSREGATLVADGPFTLAVISKNVDHSPLLKDSKEDANAIERLRIENLHPGPAELCIDYTPLNVGLGHLVHENKGCYLGQEILARMRSRGRSGKQLTIIEGEGLETGVDGVTSWVEDIGLAVQIINP
;
A
#
# COMPACT_ATOMS: atom_id res chain seq x y z
N LEU A 1 -8.28 2.17 7.44
CA LEU A 1 -8.09 3.62 7.37
C LEU A 1 -7.69 4.16 8.75
N LEU A 2 -6.52 4.76 8.83
CA LEU A 2 -6.05 5.47 10.02
C LEU A 2 -6.08 6.97 9.73
N ILE A 3 -6.57 7.74 10.67
CA ILE A 3 -6.53 9.21 10.66
C ILE A 3 -5.52 9.67 11.70
N LEU A 4 -4.58 10.51 11.29
CA LEU A 4 -3.57 11.08 12.17
C LEU A 4 -3.78 12.60 12.27
N ARG A 5 -3.79 13.11 13.52
CA ARG A 5 -3.85 14.53 13.83
C ARG A 5 -2.66 14.91 14.71
N GLY A 6 -2.37 16.20 14.83
CA GLY A 6 -1.22 16.73 15.55
C GLY A 6 -0.16 17.28 14.61
N VAL A 7 0.76 18.06 15.13
CA VAL A 7 1.76 18.78 14.32
C VAL A 7 2.81 17.84 13.72
N ASP A 8 3.10 16.73 14.40
CA ASP A 8 4.16 15.81 13.99
C ASP A 8 3.67 14.69 13.06
N ARG A 9 2.36 14.65 12.68
CA ARG A 9 1.71 13.53 11.97
C ARG A 9 2.44 13.06 10.71
N THR A 10 2.87 13.97 9.85
CA THR A 10 3.54 13.64 8.58
C THR A 10 4.99 13.20 8.84
N GLY A 11 5.73 13.93 9.68
CA GLY A 11 7.09 13.57 10.10
C GLY A 11 7.13 12.22 10.83
N PHE A 12 6.12 11.92 11.64
CA PHE A 12 5.98 10.63 12.31
C PHE A 12 5.88 9.47 11.30
N LEU A 13 4.98 9.56 10.31
CA LEU A 13 4.86 8.55 9.26
C LEU A 13 6.13 8.48 8.40
N HIS A 14 6.73 9.63 8.07
CA HIS A 14 8.00 9.70 7.36
C HIS A 14 9.08 8.87 8.05
N ARG A 15 9.29 9.03 9.36
CA ARG A 15 10.34 8.29 10.09
C ARG A 15 10.11 6.79 10.17
N LEU A 16 8.88 6.32 10.06
CA LEU A 16 8.52 4.91 10.24
C LEU A 16 8.36 4.13 8.95
N SER A 17 8.36 4.78 7.79
CA SER A 17 8.10 4.17 6.49
C SER A 17 9.26 4.36 5.51
N THR A 18 9.21 3.67 4.37
CA THR A 18 10.32 3.61 3.41
C THR A 18 10.39 4.79 2.45
N ASN A 19 9.26 5.46 2.18
CA ASN A 19 9.22 6.56 1.21
C ASN A 19 9.39 7.93 1.89
N HIS A 20 9.75 8.93 1.10
CA HIS A 20 9.87 10.32 1.57
C HIS A 20 8.49 10.96 1.65
N LEU A 21 8.07 11.36 2.85
CA LEU A 21 6.75 11.95 3.11
C LEU A 21 6.82 13.35 3.73
N GLU A 22 8.03 13.81 4.11
CA GLU A 22 8.19 15.05 4.88
C GLU A 22 7.66 16.28 4.14
N ASP A 23 7.89 16.32 2.82
CA ASP A 23 7.46 17.42 1.95
C ASP A 23 6.10 17.18 1.27
N LEU A 24 5.33 16.19 1.73
CA LEU A 24 4.02 15.87 1.14
C LEU A 24 3.06 17.06 1.33
N GLN A 25 2.71 17.71 0.24
CA GLN A 25 1.87 18.91 0.24
C GLN A 25 0.42 18.57 0.63
N ALA A 26 -0.28 19.57 1.19
CA ALA A 26 -1.72 19.43 1.45
C ALA A 26 -2.50 19.20 0.14
N GLY A 27 -3.44 18.28 0.15
CA GLY A 27 -4.19 17.84 -1.03
C GLY A 27 -3.47 16.81 -1.90
N CYS A 28 -2.26 16.37 -1.50
CA CYS A 28 -1.49 15.34 -2.20
C CYS A 28 -1.43 14.04 -1.39
N PHE A 29 -1.11 12.95 -2.09
CA PHE A 29 -0.86 11.65 -1.47
C PHE A 29 0.45 11.02 -2.00
N SER A 30 0.94 10.03 -1.29
CA SER A 30 2.08 9.21 -1.70
C SER A 30 1.95 7.80 -1.13
N ASN A 31 2.40 6.82 -1.91
CA ASN A 31 2.47 5.44 -1.44
C ASN A 31 3.73 5.23 -0.59
N THR A 32 3.63 4.39 0.42
CA THR A 32 4.77 4.02 1.26
C THR A 32 4.63 2.60 1.81
N VAL A 33 5.75 2.04 2.27
CA VAL A 33 5.78 0.73 2.90
C VAL A 33 6.29 0.89 4.34
N PHE A 34 5.63 0.23 5.28
CA PHE A 34 6.13 0.04 6.64
C PHE A 34 6.86 -1.28 6.73
N THR A 35 8.06 -1.27 7.27
CA THR A 35 8.91 -2.45 7.42
C THR A 35 9.34 -2.66 8.87
N ASP A 36 9.62 -3.91 9.22
CA ASP A 36 10.27 -4.25 10.48
C ASP A 36 11.80 -4.13 10.40
N SER A 37 12.50 -4.44 11.50
CA SER A 37 13.97 -4.42 11.59
C SER A 37 14.68 -5.37 10.61
N ASN A 38 13.97 -6.38 10.11
CA ASN A 38 14.47 -7.32 9.11
C ASN A 38 14.08 -6.93 7.68
N ALA A 39 13.60 -5.69 7.48
CA ALA A 39 13.10 -5.18 6.21
C ALA A 39 11.87 -5.95 5.67
N ARG A 40 11.16 -6.69 6.53
CA ARG A 40 9.93 -7.39 6.14
C ARG A 40 8.76 -6.44 6.11
N ILE A 41 7.89 -6.62 5.13
CA ILE A 41 6.70 -5.77 4.97
C ILE A 41 5.77 -5.97 6.17
N ILE A 42 5.42 -4.88 6.83
CA ILE A 42 4.34 -4.83 7.82
C ILE A 42 3.03 -4.51 7.10
N ASP A 43 3.05 -3.44 6.31
CA ASP A 43 1.95 -3.03 5.45
C ASP A 43 2.46 -2.07 4.37
N MET A 44 1.71 -1.94 3.30
CA MET A 44 1.86 -0.91 2.28
C MET A 44 0.57 -0.10 2.24
N GLY A 45 0.65 1.16 1.88
CA GLY A 45 -0.55 1.93 1.65
C GLY A 45 -0.28 3.37 1.26
N ILE A 46 -1.38 4.09 1.16
CA ILE A 46 -1.47 5.45 0.69
C ILE A 46 -1.50 6.39 1.89
N VAL A 47 -0.57 7.32 1.95
CA VAL A 47 -0.56 8.44 2.90
C VAL A 47 -1.07 9.68 2.18
N GLY A 48 -2.19 10.24 2.61
CA GLY A 48 -2.72 11.49 2.08
C GLY A 48 -2.61 12.61 3.11
N ASN A 49 -2.05 13.73 2.72
CA ASN A 49 -1.97 14.92 3.57
C ASN A 49 -3.14 15.85 3.27
N MET A 50 -4.05 15.96 4.22
CA MET A 50 -5.08 16.99 4.25
C MET A 50 -4.60 18.16 5.12
N GLN A 51 -5.22 19.31 5.00
CA GLN A 51 -4.75 20.51 5.71
C GLN A 51 -4.61 20.30 7.23
N ASP A 52 -5.58 19.62 7.85
CA ASP A 52 -5.68 19.47 9.31
C ASP A 52 -5.40 18.06 9.79
N MET A 53 -5.27 17.09 8.87
CA MET A 53 -5.03 15.68 9.20
C MET A 53 -4.23 15.01 8.10
N THR A 54 -3.65 13.87 8.43
CA THR A 54 -3.07 12.92 7.47
C THR A 54 -3.84 11.62 7.60
N PHE A 55 -4.16 10.98 6.49
CA PHE A 55 -4.73 9.64 6.51
C PHE A 55 -3.73 8.60 6.00
N PHE A 56 -3.88 7.38 6.46
CA PHE A 56 -3.22 6.20 5.90
C PHE A 56 -4.26 5.14 5.56
N ILE A 57 -4.25 4.67 4.32
CA ILE A 57 -5.08 3.57 3.85
C ILE A 57 -4.15 2.40 3.54
N GLY A 58 -4.17 1.36 4.35
CA GLY A 58 -3.34 0.16 4.17
C GLY A 58 -4.00 -0.86 3.26
N HIS A 59 -3.19 -1.70 2.64
CA HIS A 59 -3.60 -2.79 1.75
C HIS A 59 -3.48 -4.17 2.39
N GLY A 60 -2.68 -4.26 3.45
CA GLY A 60 -2.34 -5.54 4.06
C GLY A 60 -3.38 -6.07 5.05
N ASN A 61 -3.28 -7.35 5.32
CA ASN A 61 -4.13 -8.05 6.29
C ASN A 61 -3.65 -7.90 7.74
N ASN A 62 -2.61 -7.08 7.98
CA ASN A 62 -1.93 -6.99 9.27
C ASN A 62 -2.25 -5.70 10.04
N LYS A 63 -3.53 -5.34 10.10
CA LYS A 63 -4.00 -4.14 10.81
C LYS A 63 -3.46 -4.03 12.24
N GLU A 64 -3.53 -5.12 13.01
CA GLU A 64 -3.03 -5.15 14.40
C GLU A 64 -1.51 -4.94 14.47
N ARG A 65 -0.76 -5.55 13.58
CA ARG A 65 0.70 -5.39 13.51
C ARG A 65 1.10 -3.97 13.15
N LEU A 66 0.42 -3.38 12.17
CA LEU A 66 0.63 -1.98 11.82
C LEU A 66 0.28 -1.05 12.98
N TRP A 67 -0.87 -1.27 13.62
CA TRP A 67 -1.29 -0.49 14.80
C TRP A 67 -0.24 -0.54 15.89
N ASN A 68 0.23 -1.73 16.25
CA ASN A 68 1.27 -1.93 17.25
C ASN A 68 2.61 -1.29 16.83
N HIS A 69 2.96 -1.38 15.54
CA HIS A 69 4.15 -0.74 14.99
C HIS A 69 4.11 0.79 15.15
N LEU A 70 2.98 1.41 14.85
CA LEU A 70 2.82 2.86 14.97
C LEU A 70 2.74 3.29 16.44
N THR A 71 1.85 2.70 17.23
CA THR A 71 1.57 3.13 18.60
C THR A 71 2.75 2.93 19.55
N SER A 72 3.52 1.85 19.39
CA SER A 72 4.72 1.59 20.21
C SER A 72 5.87 2.57 19.96
N ARG A 73 5.85 3.30 18.84
CA ARG A 73 6.89 4.26 18.45
C ARG A 73 6.47 5.72 18.59
N LYS A 74 5.27 5.96 19.06
CA LYS A 74 4.78 7.26 19.44
C LYS A 74 5.28 7.59 20.84
N LEU A 75 6.43 8.23 20.96
CA LEU A 75 7.06 8.53 22.25
C LEU A 75 6.74 9.96 22.72
N LEU A 76 7.32 10.94 22.03
CA LEU A 76 7.17 12.37 22.35
C LEU A 76 6.44 13.14 21.25
N ASP A 77 5.97 12.43 20.24
CA ASP A 77 5.31 13.03 19.08
C ASP A 77 3.92 13.55 19.44
N ASP A 78 3.62 14.76 19.02
CA ASP A 78 2.26 15.28 19.01
C ASP A 78 1.48 14.67 17.85
N VAL A 79 1.06 13.42 18.04
CA VAL A 79 0.28 12.66 17.06
C VAL A 79 -0.83 11.90 17.76
N GLN A 80 -2.05 12.10 17.32
CA GLN A 80 -3.20 11.28 17.68
C GLN A 80 -3.56 10.38 16.51
N ILE A 81 -3.62 9.06 16.74
CA ILE A 81 -3.97 8.06 15.72
C ILE A 81 -5.35 7.52 16.03
N THR A 82 -6.25 7.55 15.06
CA THR A 82 -7.62 7.02 15.18
C THR A 82 -7.89 6.05 14.05
N ASP A 83 -8.43 4.88 14.37
CA ASP A 83 -8.93 3.95 13.37
C ASP A 83 -10.35 4.35 12.96
N SER A 84 -10.51 4.67 11.70
CA SER A 84 -11.78 5.08 11.09
C SER A 84 -12.29 4.08 10.06
N THR A 85 -11.75 2.86 10.03
CA THR A 85 -12.11 1.84 9.03
C THR A 85 -13.60 1.54 9.04
N GLU A 86 -14.18 1.30 10.21
CA GLU A 86 -15.59 0.92 10.35
C GLU A 86 -16.59 2.03 9.98
N LEU A 87 -16.13 3.26 9.85
CA LEU A 87 -16.96 4.43 9.48
C LEU A 87 -17.05 4.64 7.97
N ASN A 88 -16.27 3.91 7.20
CA ASN A 88 -16.11 4.12 5.77
C ASN A 88 -16.26 2.82 4.98
N ASP A 89 -16.68 2.93 3.74
CA ASP A 89 -16.61 1.90 2.74
C ASP A 89 -15.54 2.22 1.70
N PHE A 90 -14.96 1.17 1.11
CA PHE A 90 -13.81 1.24 0.21
C PHE A 90 -14.15 0.54 -1.10
N TYR A 91 -13.91 1.21 -2.21
CA TYR A 91 -14.14 0.68 -3.54
C TYR A 91 -12.89 0.80 -4.40
N LEU A 92 -12.50 -0.28 -5.06
CA LEU A 92 -11.50 -0.25 -6.12
C LEU A 92 -12.21 -0.10 -7.46
N LEU A 93 -11.91 0.98 -8.16
CA LEU A 93 -12.46 1.29 -9.47
C LEU A 93 -11.39 1.05 -10.53
N SER A 94 -11.75 0.34 -11.61
CA SER A 94 -10.84 0.07 -12.74
C SER A 94 -10.58 1.28 -13.64
N SER A 95 -11.05 2.46 -13.25
CA SER A 95 -10.82 3.73 -13.96
C SER A 95 -9.77 4.54 -13.22
N PRO A 96 -8.48 4.44 -13.59
CA PRO A 96 -7.42 5.12 -12.86
C PRO A 96 -7.53 6.64 -13.04
N ILE A 97 -7.27 7.37 -11.95
CA ILE A 97 -7.01 8.82 -11.98
C ILE A 97 -5.51 9.07 -12.10
N ALA A 98 -5.14 10.17 -12.72
CA ALA A 98 -3.73 10.52 -12.89
C ALA A 98 -3.22 11.43 -11.77
N GLY A 99 -1.93 11.27 -11.42
CA GLY A 99 -1.20 12.14 -10.51
C GLY A 99 -1.39 11.80 -9.04
N ASP A 100 -0.78 12.61 -8.20
CA ASP A 100 -0.68 12.42 -6.74
C ASP A 100 -1.58 13.39 -5.97
N ILE A 101 -2.64 13.88 -6.63
CA ILE A 101 -3.61 14.81 -6.04
C ILE A 101 -4.84 14.04 -5.55
N ILE A 102 -5.23 14.31 -4.32
CA ILE A 102 -6.45 13.75 -3.73
C ILE A 102 -7.66 14.35 -4.45
N GLY A 103 -8.40 13.49 -5.15
CA GLY A 103 -9.63 13.85 -5.82
C GLY A 103 -10.84 13.80 -4.89
N SER A 104 -11.93 14.46 -5.31
CA SER A 104 -13.24 14.30 -4.66
C SER A 104 -14.32 14.22 -5.73
N ARG A 105 -15.18 13.22 -5.62
CA ARG A 105 -16.32 13.02 -6.51
C ARG A 105 -17.46 12.39 -5.74
N GLU A 106 -18.67 12.95 -5.88
CA GLU A 106 -19.88 12.37 -5.31
C GLU A 106 -19.78 12.06 -3.80
N GLY A 107 -19.04 12.89 -3.05
CA GLY A 107 -18.78 12.66 -1.62
C GLY A 107 -17.70 11.63 -1.31
N ALA A 108 -17.09 11.01 -2.30
CA ALA A 108 -15.94 10.12 -2.13
C ALA A 108 -14.62 10.89 -2.13
N THR A 109 -13.67 10.43 -1.33
CA THR A 109 -12.24 10.77 -1.47
C THR A 109 -11.61 9.78 -2.43
N LEU A 110 -10.94 10.26 -3.47
CA LEU A 110 -10.35 9.46 -4.54
C LEU A 110 -8.83 9.59 -4.52
N VAL A 111 -8.13 8.47 -4.57
CA VAL A 111 -6.66 8.41 -4.68
C VAL A 111 -6.26 7.33 -5.68
N ALA A 112 -5.18 7.56 -6.43
CA ALA A 112 -4.66 6.55 -7.35
C ALA A 112 -3.96 5.42 -6.57
N ASP A 113 -4.17 4.19 -7.01
CA ASP A 113 -3.57 2.99 -6.45
C ASP A 113 -3.19 2.02 -7.57
N GLY A 114 -1.99 2.21 -8.13
CA GLY A 114 -1.55 1.44 -9.29
C GLY A 114 -2.50 1.59 -10.47
N PRO A 115 -3.08 0.49 -10.98
CA PRO A 115 -4.04 0.53 -12.09
C PRO A 115 -5.46 0.94 -11.69
N PHE A 116 -5.67 1.27 -10.41
CA PHE A 116 -6.98 1.56 -9.84
C PHE A 116 -7.12 2.99 -9.36
N THR A 117 -8.37 3.39 -9.13
CA THR A 117 -8.72 4.46 -8.21
C THR A 117 -9.33 3.83 -6.96
N LEU A 118 -8.75 4.13 -5.80
CA LEU A 118 -9.35 3.80 -4.52
C LEU A 118 -10.30 4.93 -4.13
N ALA A 119 -11.58 4.60 -3.97
CA ALA A 119 -12.60 5.51 -3.47
C ALA A 119 -12.94 5.16 -2.02
N VAL A 120 -12.91 6.18 -1.15
CA VAL A 120 -13.28 6.07 0.26
C VAL A 120 -14.50 6.94 0.50
N ILE A 121 -15.58 6.35 1.00
CA ILE A 121 -16.84 7.04 1.24
C ILE A 121 -17.31 6.75 2.67
N SER A 122 -17.71 7.81 3.39
CA SER A 122 -18.36 7.62 4.69
C SER A 122 -19.66 6.84 4.54
N LYS A 123 -19.91 5.88 5.43
CA LYS A 123 -21.17 5.09 5.47
C LYS A 123 -22.44 5.94 5.64
N ASN A 124 -22.28 7.20 6.04
CA ASN A 124 -23.39 8.15 6.19
C ASN A 124 -23.70 8.93 4.91
N VAL A 125 -22.96 8.70 3.82
CA VAL A 125 -23.16 9.32 2.50
C VAL A 125 -23.84 8.34 1.57
N ASP A 126 -24.68 8.83 0.65
CA ASP A 126 -25.26 8.00 -0.41
C ASP A 126 -24.18 7.65 -1.44
N HIS A 127 -23.91 6.36 -1.62
CA HIS A 127 -22.90 5.84 -2.56
C HIS A 127 -23.45 5.68 -3.99
N SER A 128 -24.78 5.72 -4.16
CA SER A 128 -25.44 5.46 -5.45
C SER A 128 -24.92 6.35 -6.59
N PRO A 129 -24.61 7.65 -6.40
CA PRO A 129 -24.12 8.49 -7.48
C PRO A 129 -22.76 8.03 -8.04
N LEU A 130 -21.86 7.55 -7.16
CA LEU A 130 -20.55 7.04 -7.59
C LEU A 130 -20.67 5.70 -8.31
N LEU A 131 -21.57 4.82 -7.84
CA LEU A 131 -21.66 3.43 -8.27
C LEU A 131 -22.71 3.18 -9.37
N LYS A 132 -23.42 4.23 -9.81
CA LYS A 132 -24.58 4.14 -10.71
C LYS A 132 -24.35 3.30 -11.96
N ASP A 133 -23.18 3.42 -12.58
CA ASP A 133 -22.81 2.73 -13.81
C ASP A 133 -21.75 1.64 -13.58
N SER A 134 -21.49 1.32 -12.31
CA SER A 134 -20.48 0.33 -11.93
C SER A 134 -21.08 -1.06 -11.88
N LYS A 135 -20.27 -2.05 -12.29
CA LYS A 135 -20.55 -3.46 -12.11
C LYS A 135 -19.51 -4.04 -11.18
N GLU A 136 -19.95 -4.78 -10.18
CA GLU A 136 -19.05 -5.54 -9.32
C GLU A 136 -18.50 -6.75 -10.09
N ASP A 137 -17.18 -6.83 -10.20
CA ASP A 137 -16.47 -7.92 -10.85
C ASP A 137 -15.10 -8.14 -10.19
N ALA A 138 -15.09 -8.99 -9.17
CA ALA A 138 -13.90 -9.29 -8.41
C ALA A 138 -12.80 -9.95 -9.26
N ASN A 139 -13.18 -10.80 -10.21
CA ASN A 139 -12.23 -11.47 -11.10
C ASN A 139 -11.57 -10.48 -12.07
N ALA A 140 -12.34 -9.53 -12.62
CA ALA A 140 -11.78 -8.51 -13.49
C ALA A 140 -10.81 -7.59 -12.73
N ILE A 141 -11.12 -7.22 -11.49
CA ILE A 141 -10.23 -6.44 -10.63
C ILE A 141 -8.95 -7.24 -10.31
N GLU A 142 -9.08 -8.50 -9.93
CA GLU A 142 -7.93 -9.35 -9.63
C GLU A 142 -7.04 -9.57 -10.86
N ARG A 143 -7.63 -9.82 -12.03
CA ARG A 143 -6.90 -9.92 -13.30
C ARG A 143 -6.14 -8.64 -13.62
N LEU A 144 -6.79 -7.48 -13.54
CA LEU A 144 -6.15 -6.19 -13.77
C LEU A 144 -4.98 -5.94 -12.81
N ARG A 145 -5.12 -6.32 -11.54
CA ARG A 145 -4.06 -6.26 -10.53
C ARG A 145 -2.85 -7.10 -10.94
N ILE A 146 -3.07 -8.35 -11.32
CA ILE A 146 -2.02 -9.30 -11.72
C ILE A 146 -1.32 -8.81 -12.99
N GLU A 147 -2.05 -8.43 -14.02
CA GLU A 147 -1.51 -7.93 -15.30
C GLU A 147 -0.63 -6.69 -15.13
N ASN A 148 -0.84 -5.91 -14.07
CA ASN A 148 -0.05 -4.74 -13.73
C ASN A 148 1.03 -4.99 -12.66
N LEU A 149 1.30 -6.25 -12.28
CA LEU A 149 2.27 -6.60 -11.22
C LEU A 149 2.00 -5.83 -9.91
N HIS A 150 0.75 -5.48 -9.65
CA HIS A 150 0.37 -4.74 -8.45
C HIS A 150 0.21 -5.72 -7.28
N PRO A 151 1.07 -5.65 -6.23
CA PRO A 151 1.02 -6.60 -5.13
C PRO A 151 -0.26 -6.43 -4.31
N GLY A 152 -0.87 -7.54 -3.93
CA GLY A 152 -2.04 -7.60 -3.06
C GLY A 152 -1.71 -8.14 -1.66
N PRO A 153 -2.71 -8.48 -0.86
CA PRO A 153 -2.52 -8.93 0.52
C PRO A 153 -1.60 -10.16 0.67
N ALA A 154 -1.56 -11.05 -0.31
CA ALA A 154 -0.70 -12.24 -0.26
C ALA A 154 0.78 -11.89 -0.46
N GLU A 155 1.08 -10.85 -1.22
CA GLU A 155 2.42 -10.35 -1.46
C GLU A 155 2.86 -9.32 -0.41
N LEU A 156 1.92 -8.57 0.17
CA LEU A 156 2.17 -7.53 1.17
C LEU A 156 2.23 -8.13 2.59
N CYS A 157 3.15 -9.07 2.80
CA CYS A 157 3.27 -9.81 4.06
C CYS A 157 4.71 -9.91 4.56
N ILE A 158 4.87 -10.48 5.75
CA ILE A 158 6.16 -10.62 6.45
C ILE A 158 7.17 -11.57 5.80
N ASP A 159 6.74 -12.33 4.80
CA ASP A 159 7.61 -13.25 4.10
C ASP A 159 8.48 -12.56 3.06
N TYR A 160 8.13 -11.30 2.73
CA TYR A 160 8.78 -10.54 1.67
C TYR A 160 9.31 -9.19 2.15
N THR A 161 10.30 -8.70 1.42
CA THR A 161 10.76 -7.31 1.50
C THR A 161 10.12 -6.50 0.37
N PRO A 162 10.07 -5.16 0.44
CA PRO A 162 9.58 -4.33 -0.66
C PRO A 162 10.27 -4.63 -2.00
N LEU A 163 11.57 -4.97 -1.98
CA LEU A 163 12.33 -5.30 -3.19
C LEU A 163 11.91 -6.63 -3.82
N ASN A 164 11.40 -7.58 -3.03
CA ASN A 164 10.94 -8.87 -3.54
C ASN A 164 9.64 -8.75 -4.35
N VAL A 165 8.80 -7.78 -4.02
CA VAL A 165 7.44 -7.65 -4.57
C VAL A 165 7.27 -6.41 -5.46
N GLY A 166 8.36 -5.94 -6.07
CA GLY A 166 8.30 -4.86 -7.06
C GLY A 166 8.18 -3.44 -6.49
N LEU A 167 8.19 -3.27 -5.16
CA LEU A 167 8.01 -1.98 -4.49
C LEU A 167 9.31 -1.22 -4.24
N GLY A 168 10.37 -1.52 -5.00
CA GLY A 168 11.65 -0.82 -4.89
C GLY A 168 11.55 0.68 -5.12
N HIS A 169 10.63 1.15 -5.95
CA HIS A 169 10.38 2.56 -6.21
C HIS A 169 9.82 3.32 -4.99
N LEU A 170 9.23 2.62 -4.01
CA LEU A 170 8.75 3.18 -2.74
C LEU A 170 9.82 3.17 -1.63
N VAL A 171 11.03 2.73 -1.94
CA VAL A 171 12.18 2.74 -1.01
C VAL A 171 13.08 3.90 -1.38
N HIS A 172 12.94 5.01 -0.66
CA HIS A 172 13.71 6.22 -0.93
C HIS A 172 15.15 6.07 -0.41
N GLU A 173 16.14 6.39 -1.25
CA GLU A 173 17.55 6.14 -0.95
C GLU A 173 18.15 7.13 0.06
N ASN A 174 17.73 8.39 -0.01
CA ASN A 174 18.34 9.51 0.70
C ASN A 174 17.43 10.15 1.75
N LYS A 175 16.44 9.40 2.27
CA LYS A 175 15.68 9.85 3.43
C LYS A 175 16.37 9.43 4.73
N GLY A 176 15.99 10.03 5.84
CA GLY A 176 16.48 9.66 7.18
C GLY A 176 16.25 8.18 7.55
N CYS A 177 16.73 7.79 8.72
CA CYS A 177 16.68 6.40 9.18
C CYS A 177 15.22 5.90 9.37
N TYR A 178 14.99 4.66 8.97
CA TYR A 178 13.76 3.89 9.24
C TYR A 178 14.11 2.41 9.46
N LEU A 179 13.18 1.62 9.98
CA LEU A 179 13.44 0.21 10.27
C LEU A 179 13.64 -0.60 8.98
N GLY A 180 14.70 -1.43 8.98
CA GLY A 180 15.04 -2.27 7.83
C GLY A 180 15.86 -1.57 6.74
N GLN A 181 16.13 -0.26 6.86
CA GLN A 181 16.86 0.51 5.84
C GLN A 181 18.21 -0.10 5.47
N GLU A 182 19.01 -0.53 6.46
CA GLU A 182 20.35 -1.09 6.19
C GLU A 182 20.28 -2.37 5.33
N ILE A 183 19.30 -3.23 5.60
CA ILE A 183 19.09 -4.45 4.84
C ILE A 183 18.68 -4.13 3.41
N LEU A 184 17.72 -3.21 3.21
CA LEU A 184 17.26 -2.78 1.88
C LEU A 184 18.38 -2.12 1.08
N ALA A 185 19.18 -1.25 1.71
CA ALA A 185 20.33 -0.63 1.07
C ALA A 185 21.39 -1.66 0.65
N ARG A 186 21.67 -2.66 1.50
CA ARG A 186 22.59 -3.77 1.18
C ARG A 186 22.06 -4.66 0.05
N MET A 187 20.77 -4.97 0.03
CA MET A 187 20.15 -5.74 -1.05
C MET A 187 20.27 -5.00 -2.38
N ARG A 188 19.96 -3.69 -2.37
CA ARG A 188 20.03 -2.85 -3.56
C ARG A 188 21.48 -2.70 -4.09
N SER A 189 22.45 -2.42 -3.22
CA SER A 189 23.86 -2.25 -3.61
C SER A 189 24.48 -3.52 -4.20
N ARG A 190 24.00 -4.69 -3.79
CA ARG A 190 24.45 -5.99 -4.32
C ARG A 190 23.72 -6.41 -5.60
N GLY A 191 22.71 -5.63 -6.05
CA GLY A 191 21.86 -6.00 -7.19
C GLY A 191 21.08 -7.31 -7.02
N ARG A 192 20.88 -7.76 -5.78
CA ARG A 192 20.29 -9.09 -5.49
C ARG A 192 19.16 -8.95 -4.49
N SER A 193 17.94 -9.04 -4.97
CA SER A 193 16.77 -9.19 -4.09
C SER A 193 16.55 -10.67 -3.66
N GLY A 194 17.24 -11.61 -4.32
CA GLY A 194 17.08 -13.06 -4.10
C GLY A 194 15.75 -13.61 -4.59
N LYS A 195 14.70 -12.82 -4.58
CA LYS A 195 13.36 -13.14 -5.06
C LYS A 195 12.78 -11.96 -5.84
N GLN A 196 11.91 -12.23 -6.79
CA GLN A 196 11.21 -11.22 -7.59
C GLN A 196 9.77 -11.63 -7.83
N LEU A 197 8.87 -10.65 -7.80
CA LEU A 197 7.49 -10.79 -8.24
C LEU A 197 7.44 -10.89 -9.77
N THR A 198 6.76 -11.89 -10.29
CA THR A 198 6.60 -12.14 -11.72
C THR A 198 5.17 -12.53 -12.03
N ILE A 199 4.74 -12.27 -13.26
CA ILE A 199 3.50 -12.84 -13.80
C ILE A 199 3.80 -14.26 -14.28
N ILE A 200 2.88 -15.15 -14.02
CA ILE A 200 2.87 -16.52 -14.56
C ILE A 200 1.54 -16.78 -15.24
N GLU A 201 1.57 -17.60 -16.27
CA GLU A 201 0.40 -18.01 -17.04
C GLU A 201 0.35 -19.54 -17.11
N GLY A 202 -0.85 -20.11 -17.03
CA GLY A 202 -1.04 -21.54 -17.16
C GLY A 202 -2.37 -22.01 -16.58
N GLU A 203 -2.77 -23.21 -16.98
CA GLU A 203 -3.94 -23.86 -16.38
C GLU A 203 -3.59 -24.50 -15.03
N GLY A 204 -4.53 -24.48 -14.08
CA GLY A 204 -4.39 -25.17 -12.80
C GLY A 204 -3.41 -24.48 -11.84
N LEU A 205 -3.30 -23.17 -11.87
CA LEU A 205 -2.50 -22.40 -10.92
C LEU A 205 -3.06 -22.59 -9.50
N GLU A 206 -2.17 -22.86 -8.55
CA GLU A 206 -2.52 -23.05 -7.13
C GLU A 206 -1.56 -22.25 -6.24
N THR A 207 -2.10 -21.59 -5.22
CA THR A 207 -1.29 -20.85 -4.24
C THR A 207 -0.30 -21.75 -3.53
N GLY A 208 0.97 -21.31 -3.46
CA GLY A 208 2.07 -22.02 -2.82
C GLY A 208 2.85 -22.96 -3.77
N VAL A 209 2.31 -23.32 -4.93
CA VAL A 209 3.02 -24.10 -5.95
C VAL A 209 3.89 -23.14 -6.76
N ASP A 210 5.15 -23.47 -6.99
CA ASP A 210 6.12 -22.69 -7.77
C ASP A 210 6.23 -21.19 -7.37
N GLY A 211 5.91 -20.89 -6.10
CA GLY A 211 5.95 -19.55 -5.57
C GLY A 211 4.72 -18.68 -5.89
N VAL A 212 3.64 -19.28 -6.40
CA VAL A 212 2.36 -18.59 -6.68
C VAL A 212 1.79 -18.03 -5.38
N THR A 213 1.49 -16.75 -5.40
CA THR A 213 0.93 -16.02 -4.25
C THR A 213 -0.53 -15.67 -4.45
N SER A 214 -0.90 -15.31 -5.67
CA SER A 214 -2.28 -14.98 -6.06
C SER A 214 -2.52 -15.34 -7.52
N TRP A 215 -3.76 -15.65 -7.88
CA TRP A 215 -4.14 -16.03 -9.22
C TRP A 215 -5.64 -15.84 -9.49
N VAL A 216 -5.97 -15.71 -10.75
CA VAL A 216 -7.34 -15.71 -11.27
C VAL A 216 -7.33 -16.35 -12.66
N GLU A 217 -8.21 -17.31 -12.90
CA GLU A 217 -8.30 -18.04 -14.16
C GLU A 217 -6.95 -18.67 -14.58
N ASP A 218 -6.33 -18.18 -15.64
CA ASP A 218 -5.10 -18.67 -16.26
C ASP A 218 -3.88 -17.79 -15.98
N ILE A 219 -4.01 -16.77 -15.12
CA ILE A 219 -2.93 -15.81 -14.83
C ILE A 219 -2.73 -15.66 -13.32
N GLY A 220 -1.47 -15.51 -12.88
CA GLY A 220 -1.15 -15.35 -11.48
C GLY A 220 0.11 -14.52 -11.23
N LEU A 221 0.30 -14.14 -9.97
CA LEU A 221 1.56 -13.60 -9.44
C LEU A 221 2.31 -14.69 -8.70
N ALA A 222 3.61 -14.73 -8.91
CA ALA A 222 4.52 -15.60 -8.18
C ALA A 222 5.74 -14.82 -7.68
N VAL A 223 6.20 -15.14 -6.48
CA VAL A 223 7.47 -14.62 -5.94
C VAL A 223 8.55 -15.71 -6.11
N GLN A 224 9.31 -15.60 -7.17
CA GLN A 224 10.27 -16.61 -7.60
C GLN A 224 11.70 -16.25 -7.22
N ILE A 225 12.53 -17.28 -7.00
CA ILE A 225 13.97 -17.10 -6.78
C ILE A 225 14.62 -16.71 -8.10
N ILE A 226 15.33 -15.59 -8.09
CA ILE A 226 16.15 -15.18 -9.22
C ILE A 226 17.50 -15.92 -9.07
N ASN A 227 17.76 -16.86 -9.97
CA ASN A 227 19.11 -17.39 -10.12
C ASN A 227 20.02 -16.30 -10.69
N PRO A 228 21.19 -16.04 -10.08
CA PRO A 228 22.12 -15.02 -10.53
C PRO A 228 22.76 -15.35 -11.89
#